data_c2fb36d8aa15bcda18a3406a33b7aea4
#
_entry.id   c2fb36d8aa15bcda18a3406a33b7aea4
#
_cell.length_a   1.000
_cell.length_b   1.000
_cell.length_c   1.000
_cell.angle_alpha   90.00
_cell.angle_beta   90.00
_cell.angle_gamma   90.00
#
_symmetry.space_group_name_H-M   'P 1'
#
loop_
_entity.id
_entity.type
_entity.pdbx_description
1 polymer ?
#
loop_
_entity_poly.entity_id
_entity_poly.type
_entity_poly.pdbx_seq_one_letter_code
_entity_poly.pdbx_strand_id
1 'polypeptide(L)'
;MLNKAGYKAYPVLMGKYHGNFFGFDVETLSYDEALAHMGEDDIVVATEFSPYQAFLFPAQTKVLFLQNLVGLRRWLKSDDKKKSYLDLGYDEVMTCSQFCSNFVEKDMEISVTTMTNGIDLNVFLPKPELRVEHRILAMSRKNPHDLALIKRGMAEHGVDIRVVDGLTQDELIKEYQAADIFIATGYPEGFSLPPIEAMACGAVVVGFTGGAGEEFMIHQQTALVADDGDTQSVITHLQMLIKDSILKEQIRTEGLKKAREYGLDKLQINLTAFYQKLSNK
;
A
#
# COMPACT_ATOMS: atom_id res chain seq x y z
N MET A 1 12.76 4.19 -8.57
CA MET A 1 12.63 3.08 -9.52
C MET A 1 12.83 3.56 -10.95
N LEU A 2 11.98 4.44 -11.49
CA LEU A 2 12.12 4.90 -12.88
C LEU A 2 13.49 5.54 -13.18
N ASN A 3 14.00 6.38 -12.29
CA ASN A 3 15.35 6.96 -12.44
C ASN A 3 16.46 5.90 -12.48
N LYS A 4 16.33 4.80 -11.73
CA LYS A 4 17.26 3.65 -11.82
C LYS A 4 17.13 2.89 -13.14
N ALA A 5 16.00 2.97 -13.82
CA ALA A 5 15.76 2.38 -15.14
C ALA A 5 16.14 3.31 -16.30
N GLY A 6 16.73 4.47 -16.02
CA GLY A 6 17.21 5.41 -17.02
C GLY A 6 16.22 6.48 -17.45
N TYR A 7 15.01 6.52 -16.86
CA TYR A 7 14.05 7.60 -17.06
C TYR A 7 14.42 8.82 -16.21
N LYS A 8 14.04 10.02 -16.66
CA LYS A 8 14.09 11.24 -15.84
C LYS A 8 12.70 11.42 -15.22
N ALA A 9 12.50 10.96 -14.00
CA ALA A 9 11.22 11.02 -13.30
C ALA A 9 11.34 11.87 -12.03
N TYR A 10 10.51 12.90 -11.92
CA TYR A 10 10.52 13.86 -10.83
C TYR A 10 9.15 13.95 -10.17
N PRO A 11 9.06 13.90 -8.84
CA PRO A 11 7.89 14.38 -8.13
C PRO A 11 7.74 15.89 -8.34
N VAL A 12 6.53 16.32 -8.68
CA VAL A 12 6.22 17.76 -8.83
C VAL A 12 5.36 18.22 -7.67
N LEU A 13 5.83 19.24 -6.95
CA LEU A 13 5.13 19.81 -5.80
C LEU A 13 4.28 21.00 -6.25
N MET A 14 2.96 20.87 -6.15
CA MET A 14 1.99 21.89 -6.56
C MET A 14 1.74 22.97 -5.49
N GLY A 15 2.55 23.06 -4.45
CA GLY A 15 2.40 24.02 -3.35
C GLY A 15 3.73 24.36 -2.69
N LYS A 16 3.68 25.18 -1.63
CA LYS A 16 4.87 25.65 -0.88
C LYS A 16 5.57 24.57 -0.03
N TYR A 17 5.40 23.31 -0.35
CA TYR A 17 6.06 22.22 0.35
C TYR A 17 7.48 22.04 -0.21
N HIS A 18 8.46 22.50 0.55
CA HIS A 18 9.87 22.18 0.33
C HIS A 18 10.26 21.17 1.41
N GLY A 19 10.38 19.90 1.06
CA GLY A 19 10.82 18.89 2.03
C GLY A 19 10.92 17.50 1.41
N ASN A 20 11.83 16.73 1.98
CA ASN A 20 12.06 15.34 1.64
C ASN A 20 10.84 14.53 2.07
N PHE A 21 9.91 14.27 1.15
CA PHE A 21 8.71 13.49 1.42
C PHE A 21 9.12 12.04 1.67
N PHE A 22 8.78 11.50 2.82
CA PHE A 22 9.05 10.10 3.23
C PHE A 22 10.52 9.68 3.31
N GLY A 23 11.48 10.58 3.46
CA GLY A 23 12.90 10.23 3.60
C GLY A 23 13.55 9.67 2.33
N PHE A 24 12.90 9.78 1.17
CA PHE A 24 13.50 9.42 -0.11
C PHE A 24 14.35 10.58 -0.62
N ASP A 25 15.61 10.29 -0.92
CA ASP A 25 16.51 11.23 -1.61
C ASP A 25 16.16 11.26 -3.11
N VAL A 26 15.07 11.93 -3.44
CA VAL A 26 14.60 12.11 -4.81
C VAL A 26 14.50 13.60 -5.09
N GLU A 27 15.16 14.04 -6.15
CA GLU A 27 15.05 15.40 -6.64
C GLU A 27 13.57 15.70 -6.94
N THR A 28 13.06 16.79 -6.37
CA THR A 28 11.68 17.25 -6.56
C THR A 28 11.68 18.58 -7.29
N LEU A 29 10.73 18.80 -8.16
CA LEU A 29 10.54 20.07 -8.88
C LEU A 29 9.34 20.83 -8.32
N SER A 30 9.45 22.14 -8.29
CA SER A 30 8.28 23.01 -8.18
C SER A 30 7.46 22.97 -9.48
N TYR A 31 6.23 23.47 -9.44
CA TYR A 31 5.40 23.57 -10.63
C TYR A 31 6.06 24.38 -11.75
N ASP A 32 6.65 25.54 -11.42
CA ASP A 32 7.30 26.41 -12.40
C ASP A 32 8.56 25.77 -13.01
N GLU A 33 9.36 25.08 -12.22
CA GLU A 33 10.52 24.33 -12.69
C GLU A 33 10.08 23.17 -13.61
N ALA A 34 9.03 22.44 -13.25
CA ALA A 34 8.49 21.38 -14.10
C ALA A 34 8.00 21.93 -15.44
N LEU A 35 7.25 23.05 -15.46
CA LEU A 35 6.82 23.69 -16.69
C LEU A 35 7.97 24.16 -17.58
N ALA A 36 9.06 24.65 -16.99
CA ALA A 36 10.22 25.14 -17.73
C ALA A 36 11.00 24.00 -18.43
N HIS A 37 10.89 22.78 -17.96
CA HIS A 37 11.65 21.63 -18.47
C HIS A 37 10.82 20.62 -19.24
N MET A 38 9.48 20.64 -19.08
CA MET A 38 8.57 19.67 -19.66
C MET A 38 8.21 20.01 -21.11
N GLY A 39 8.28 18.99 -21.99
CA GLY A 39 7.83 19.04 -23.37
C GLY A 39 6.55 18.25 -23.61
N GLU A 40 6.09 18.27 -24.88
CA GLU A 40 4.90 17.54 -25.29
C GLU A 40 5.08 16.01 -25.21
N ASP A 41 6.31 15.54 -25.43
CA ASP A 41 6.65 14.10 -25.39
C ASP A 41 6.78 13.54 -23.97
N ASP A 42 6.72 14.37 -22.95
CA ASP A 42 6.77 13.93 -21.56
C ASP A 42 5.44 13.31 -21.09
N ILE A 43 5.50 12.53 -20.01
CA ILE A 43 4.34 11.88 -19.43
C ILE A 43 4.05 12.50 -18.05
N VAL A 44 2.83 12.99 -17.87
CA VAL A 44 2.36 13.47 -16.57
C VAL A 44 1.57 12.37 -15.87
N VAL A 45 1.92 12.10 -14.61
CA VAL A 45 1.18 11.19 -13.74
C VAL A 45 0.53 11.99 -12.61
N ALA A 46 -0.79 11.95 -12.53
CA ALA A 46 -1.56 12.50 -11.41
C ALA A 46 -2.16 11.39 -10.56
N THR A 47 -2.62 11.75 -9.37
CA THR A 47 -3.34 10.83 -8.49
C THR A 47 -4.81 11.23 -8.38
N GLU A 48 -5.64 10.33 -7.83
CA GLU A 48 -7.06 10.58 -7.57
C GLU A 48 -7.32 11.79 -6.66
N PHE A 49 -6.34 12.19 -5.86
CA PHE A 49 -6.47 13.36 -4.96
C PHE A 49 -6.39 14.70 -5.69
N SER A 50 -5.82 14.71 -6.89
CA SER A 50 -5.61 15.92 -7.69
C SER A 50 -5.82 15.67 -9.18
N PRO A 51 -6.97 15.16 -9.60
CA PRO A 51 -7.19 14.63 -10.95
C PRO A 51 -7.17 15.70 -12.06
N TYR A 52 -7.25 16.98 -11.73
CA TYR A 52 -7.20 18.05 -12.74
C TYR A 52 -5.81 18.65 -12.93
N GLN A 53 -4.86 18.33 -12.04
CA GLN A 53 -3.52 18.96 -12.11
C GLN A 53 -2.72 18.49 -13.33
N ALA A 54 -2.93 17.27 -13.83
CA ALA A 54 -2.27 16.80 -15.03
C ALA A 54 -2.54 17.71 -16.26
N PHE A 55 -3.71 18.35 -16.32
CA PHE A 55 -4.11 19.21 -17.43
C PHE A 55 -3.50 20.62 -17.38
N LEU A 56 -2.74 20.93 -16.35
CA LEU A 56 -1.97 22.18 -16.25
C LEU A 56 -0.61 22.10 -16.98
N PHE A 57 -0.21 20.90 -17.41
CA PHE A 57 1.06 20.63 -18.06
C PHE A 57 0.88 20.44 -19.59
N PRO A 58 1.90 20.82 -20.41
CA PRO A 58 1.84 20.69 -21.86
C PRO A 58 1.94 19.25 -22.37
N ALA A 59 2.36 18.28 -21.52
CA ALA A 59 2.51 16.88 -21.88
C ALA A 59 1.25 16.33 -22.57
N GLN A 60 1.42 15.63 -23.70
CA GLN A 60 0.31 15.02 -24.43
C GLN A 60 -0.20 13.79 -23.71
N THR A 61 0.71 12.98 -23.13
CA THR A 61 0.32 11.74 -22.41
C THR A 61 0.07 12.00 -20.93
N LYS A 62 -1.14 11.71 -20.49
CA LYS A 62 -1.60 11.87 -19.11
C LYS A 62 -2.04 10.54 -18.53
N VAL A 63 -1.45 10.17 -17.40
CA VAL A 63 -1.74 8.93 -16.68
C VAL A 63 -2.34 9.27 -15.31
N LEU A 64 -3.42 8.63 -14.95
CA LEU A 64 -3.96 8.69 -13.59
C LEU A 64 -3.50 7.46 -12.80
N PHE A 65 -2.94 7.65 -11.62
CA PHE A 65 -2.60 6.57 -10.70
C PHE A 65 -3.51 6.55 -9.49
N LEU A 66 -4.42 5.59 -9.45
CA LEU A 66 -5.38 5.38 -8.37
C LEU A 66 -4.77 4.51 -7.28
N GLN A 67 -4.63 5.07 -6.08
CA GLN A 67 -4.04 4.39 -4.94
C GLN A 67 -5.08 4.02 -3.87
N ASN A 68 -6.28 4.61 -3.93
CA ASN A 68 -7.33 4.38 -2.96
C ASN A 68 -8.73 4.55 -3.57
N LEU A 69 -9.62 3.59 -3.34
CA LEU A 69 -11.00 3.63 -3.86
C LEU A 69 -11.89 4.67 -3.14
N VAL A 70 -11.57 5.04 -1.89
CA VAL A 70 -12.33 6.07 -1.16
C VAL A 70 -12.27 7.42 -1.89
N GLY A 71 -11.18 7.69 -2.60
CA GLY A 71 -10.99 8.90 -3.39
C GLY A 71 -11.59 8.86 -4.79
N LEU A 72 -12.04 7.68 -5.27
CA LEU A 72 -12.33 7.42 -6.69
C LEU A 72 -13.11 8.52 -7.41
N ARG A 73 -14.17 9.03 -6.79
CA ARG A 73 -14.98 10.12 -7.37
C ARG A 73 -15.07 11.36 -6.46
N ARG A 74 -14.41 11.30 -5.31
CA ARG A 74 -14.53 12.33 -4.27
C ARG A 74 -14.00 13.68 -4.72
N TRP A 75 -12.91 13.68 -5.46
CA TRP A 75 -12.19 14.88 -5.88
C TRP A 75 -12.59 15.36 -7.28
N LEU A 76 -13.55 14.68 -7.91
CA LEU A 76 -14.13 15.14 -9.17
C LEU A 76 -15.15 16.26 -8.94
N LYS A 77 -15.19 17.22 -9.88
CA LYS A 77 -16.25 18.23 -9.95
C LYS A 77 -17.62 17.56 -10.12
N SER A 78 -18.68 18.23 -9.72
CA SER A 78 -20.05 17.67 -9.75
C SER A 78 -20.43 17.10 -11.11
N ASP A 79 -20.12 17.84 -12.20
CA ASP A 79 -20.49 17.49 -13.56
C ASP A 79 -19.64 16.32 -14.12
N ASP A 80 -18.50 16.06 -13.51
CA ASP A 80 -17.57 15.01 -13.92
C ASP A 80 -17.74 13.70 -13.16
N LYS A 81 -18.54 13.69 -12.08
CA LYS A 81 -18.71 12.49 -11.22
C LYS A 81 -19.33 11.28 -11.95
N LYS A 82 -19.97 11.50 -13.11
CA LYS A 82 -20.55 10.43 -13.92
C LYS A 82 -19.64 9.98 -15.05
N LYS A 83 -18.52 10.66 -15.26
CA LYS A 83 -17.54 10.36 -16.30
C LYS A 83 -16.51 9.34 -15.80
N SER A 84 -15.95 8.59 -16.72
CA SER A 84 -14.71 7.88 -16.47
C SER A 84 -13.51 8.84 -16.49
N TYR A 85 -12.36 8.42 -16.04
CA TYR A 85 -11.14 9.23 -16.13
C TYR A 85 -10.65 9.37 -17.58
N LEU A 86 -10.95 8.39 -18.46
CA LEU A 86 -10.67 8.51 -19.89
C LEU A 86 -11.53 9.61 -20.54
N ASP A 87 -12.81 9.71 -20.14
CA ASP A 87 -13.69 10.81 -20.61
C ASP A 87 -13.23 12.18 -20.12
N LEU A 88 -12.44 12.25 -19.06
CA LEU A 88 -11.83 13.49 -18.57
C LEU A 88 -10.59 13.89 -19.38
N GLY A 89 -10.08 13.01 -20.23
CA GLY A 89 -8.90 13.25 -21.07
C GLY A 89 -7.61 12.61 -20.58
N TYR A 90 -7.68 11.63 -19.68
CA TYR A 90 -6.55 10.75 -19.37
C TYR A 90 -6.38 9.71 -20.47
N ASP A 91 -5.15 9.37 -20.82
CA ASP A 91 -4.82 8.35 -21.83
C ASP A 91 -4.76 6.96 -21.23
N GLU A 92 -4.36 6.87 -19.97
CA GLU A 92 -4.24 5.60 -19.23
C GLU A 92 -4.61 5.81 -17.75
N VAL A 93 -5.14 4.75 -17.15
CA VAL A 93 -5.43 4.68 -15.72
C VAL A 93 -4.67 3.49 -15.12
N MET A 94 -3.88 3.75 -14.11
CA MET A 94 -3.18 2.73 -13.30
C MET A 94 -3.84 2.60 -11.94
N THR A 95 -3.76 1.41 -11.36
CA THR A 95 -4.17 1.14 -9.97
C THR A 95 -3.06 0.41 -9.22
N CYS A 96 -3.09 0.47 -7.88
CA CYS A 96 -2.04 -0.09 -7.04
C CYS A 96 -2.27 -1.58 -6.65
N SER A 97 -3.40 -2.19 -7.08
CA SER A 97 -3.77 -3.56 -6.75
C SER A 97 -4.79 -4.11 -7.75
N GLN A 98 -4.89 -5.42 -7.86
CA GLN A 98 -5.93 -6.06 -8.68
C GLN A 98 -7.34 -5.79 -8.12
N PHE A 99 -7.46 -5.72 -6.80
CA PHE A 99 -8.70 -5.32 -6.12
C PHE A 99 -9.19 -3.95 -6.60
N CYS A 100 -8.30 -2.96 -6.62
CA CYS A 100 -8.61 -1.63 -7.15
C CYS A 100 -8.95 -1.68 -8.66
N SER A 101 -8.21 -2.45 -9.46
CA SER A 101 -8.47 -2.61 -10.88
C SER A 101 -9.88 -3.15 -11.13
N ASN A 102 -10.23 -4.26 -10.50
CA ASN A 102 -11.55 -4.88 -10.65
C ASN A 102 -12.69 -3.92 -10.30
N PHE A 103 -12.49 -3.11 -9.25
CA PHE A 103 -13.49 -2.14 -8.83
C PHE A 103 -13.63 -1.01 -9.86
N VAL A 104 -12.51 -0.41 -10.30
CA VAL A 104 -12.51 0.71 -11.25
C VAL A 104 -13.06 0.30 -12.62
N GLU A 105 -12.65 -0.87 -13.11
CA GLU A 105 -13.14 -1.43 -14.38
C GLU A 105 -14.66 -1.62 -14.36
N LYS A 106 -15.18 -2.11 -13.25
CA LYS A 106 -16.63 -2.30 -13.08
C LYS A 106 -17.39 -0.97 -12.88
N ASP A 107 -16.85 -0.03 -12.10
CA ASP A 107 -17.52 1.25 -11.77
C ASP A 107 -17.50 2.25 -12.91
N MET A 108 -16.43 2.25 -13.71
CA MET A 108 -16.21 3.21 -14.79
C MET A 108 -16.31 2.62 -16.20
N GLU A 109 -16.45 1.31 -16.32
CA GLU A 109 -16.51 0.58 -17.61
C GLU A 109 -15.31 0.86 -18.52
N ILE A 110 -14.12 0.97 -17.94
CA ILE A 110 -12.84 1.20 -18.63
C ILE A 110 -11.85 0.10 -18.31
N SER A 111 -10.87 -0.13 -19.19
CA SER A 111 -9.70 -0.95 -18.86
C SER A 111 -8.68 -0.14 -18.09
N VAL A 112 -8.04 -0.74 -17.10
CA VAL A 112 -6.98 -0.13 -16.32
C VAL A 112 -5.73 -1.03 -16.28
N THR A 113 -4.59 -0.44 -15.98
CA THR A 113 -3.35 -1.20 -15.79
C THR A 113 -3.08 -1.40 -14.31
N THR A 114 -3.05 -2.65 -13.86
CA THR A 114 -2.65 -2.98 -12.49
C THR A 114 -1.15 -2.81 -12.32
N MET A 115 -0.76 -1.91 -11.42
CA MET A 115 0.61 -1.66 -11.03
C MET A 115 0.76 -1.98 -9.54
N THR A 116 0.73 -3.29 -9.24
CA THR A 116 0.74 -3.76 -7.85
C THR A 116 1.91 -3.20 -7.07
N ASN A 117 1.63 -2.60 -5.92
CA ASN A 117 2.66 -2.09 -5.03
C ASN A 117 3.63 -3.21 -4.59
N GLY A 118 4.88 -2.82 -4.40
CA GLY A 118 5.94 -3.72 -3.94
C GLY A 118 6.63 -3.20 -2.69
N ILE A 119 7.35 -4.08 -2.01
CA ILE A 119 8.18 -3.79 -0.86
C ILE A 119 9.65 -4.14 -1.13
N ASP A 120 10.58 -3.44 -0.47
CA ASP A 120 12.00 -3.75 -0.60
C ASP A 120 12.36 -4.98 0.25
N LEU A 121 12.47 -6.13 -0.40
CA LEU A 121 12.79 -7.40 0.24
C LEU A 121 14.24 -7.49 0.75
N ASN A 122 15.11 -6.52 0.43
CA ASN A 122 16.44 -6.41 1.04
C ASN A 122 16.41 -5.68 2.38
N VAL A 123 15.33 -4.93 2.61
CA VAL A 123 15.11 -4.12 3.81
C VAL A 123 14.12 -4.82 4.74
N PHE A 124 12.94 -5.19 4.21
CA PHE A 124 11.94 -5.99 4.94
C PHE A 124 12.29 -7.47 4.81
N LEU A 125 13.10 -7.97 5.72
CA LEU A 125 13.56 -9.36 5.76
C LEU A 125 13.51 -9.91 7.18
N PRO A 126 13.27 -11.22 7.35
CA PRO A 126 13.15 -11.82 8.66
C PRO A 126 14.49 -11.86 9.38
N LYS A 127 14.46 -11.61 10.69
CA LYS A 127 15.57 -11.81 11.62
C LYS A 127 15.08 -12.66 12.80
N PRO A 128 15.05 -13.99 12.64
CA PRO A 128 14.49 -14.89 13.65
C PRO A 128 15.10 -14.72 15.04
N GLU A 129 16.38 -14.32 15.10
CA GLU A 129 17.10 -14.05 16.35
C GLU A 129 16.62 -12.82 17.11
N LEU A 130 15.92 -11.89 16.45
CA LEU A 130 15.32 -10.69 17.06
C LEU A 130 13.88 -10.90 17.48
N ARG A 131 13.21 -11.94 16.96
CA ARG A 131 11.80 -12.19 17.23
C ARG A 131 11.57 -12.54 18.69
N VAL A 132 10.64 -11.83 19.32
CA VAL A 132 10.23 -12.09 20.71
C VAL A 132 8.92 -12.86 20.68
N GLU A 133 8.91 -14.06 21.22
CA GLU A 133 7.73 -14.92 21.27
C GLU A 133 6.55 -14.21 21.95
N HIS A 134 5.37 -14.34 21.36
CA HIS A 134 4.12 -13.71 21.77
C HIS A 134 4.12 -12.17 21.73
N ARG A 135 5.14 -11.51 21.18
CA ARG A 135 5.12 -10.08 20.97
C ARG A 135 4.13 -9.73 19.88
N ILE A 136 3.04 -9.07 20.26
CA ILE A 136 2.00 -8.60 19.35
C ILE A 136 2.25 -7.12 19.05
N LEU A 137 2.35 -6.79 17.78
CA LEU A 137 2.56 -5.43 17.27
C LEU A 137 1.32 -4.93 16.53
N ALA A 138 0.98 -3.67 16.69
CA ALA A 138 -0.05 -2.96 15.92
C ALA A 138 0.35 -1.52 15.62
N MET A 139 -0.26 -0.92 14.60
CA MET A 139 -0.12 0.49 14.28
C MET A 139 -1.43 1.23 14.51
N SER A 140 -1.39 2.43 15.12
CA SER A 140 -2.58 3.21 15.44
C SER A 140 -3.08 4.12 14.30
N ARG A 141 -2.40 4.17 13.17
CA ARG A 141 -2.63 5.14 12.09
C ARG A 141 -4.04 5.08 11.48
N LYS A 142 -4.64 3.89 11.40
CA LYS A 142 -6.01 3.69 10.89
C LYS A 142 -6.86 2.89 11.88
N ASN A 143 -8.13 3.24 11.96
CA ASN A 143 -9.14 2.60 12.79
C ASN A 143 -8.68 2.40 14.25
N PRO A 144 -8.19 3.47 14.93
CA PRO A 144 -7.67 3.37 16.29
C PRO A 144 -8.73 2.91 17.31
N HIS A 145 -10.01 3.08 16.99
CA HIS A 145 -11.12 2.59 17.82
C HIS A 145 -11.14 1.06 17.86
N ASP A 146 -11.05 0.39 16.70
CA ASP A 146 -11.04 -1.08 16.63
C ASP A 146 -9.80 -1.64 17.32
N LEU A 147 -8.66 -1.01 17.12
CA LEU A 147 -7.43 -1.40 17.82
C LEU A 147 -7.58 -1.27 19.34
N ALA A 148 -8.25 -0.22 19.83
CA ALA A 148 -8.51 -0.06 21.27
C ALA A 148 -9.42 -1.16 21.83
N LEU A 149 -10.45 -1.60 21.08
CA LEU A 149 -11.32 -2.71 21.46
C LEU A 149 -10.53 -4.04 21.50
N ILE A 150 -9.72 -4.30 20.47
CA ILE A 150 -8.87 -5.49 20.41
C ILE A 150 -7.88 -5.49 21.60
N LYS A 151 -7.21 -4.36 21.86
CA LYS A 151 -6.25 -4.23 22.97
C LYS A 151 -6.93 -4.48 24.31
N ARG A 152 -8.12 -3.94 24.53
CA ARG A 152 -8.91 -4.16 25.75
C ARG A 152 -9.27 -5.64 25.91
N GLY A 153 -9.80 -6.28 24.86
CA GLY A 153 -10.17 -7.68 24.91
C GLY A 153 -8.98 -8.60 25.20
N MET A 154 -7.81 -8.32 24.62
CA MET A 154 -6.59 -9.09 24.89
C MET A 154 -6.04 -8.86 26.30
N ALA A 155 -6.17 -7.65 26.85
CA ALA A 155 -5.76 -7.34 28.22
C ALA A 155 -6.55 -8.15 29.27
N GLU A 156 -7.82 -8.47 29.01
CA GLU A 156 -8.64 -9.35 29.86
C GLU A 156 -8.07 -10.77 29.93
N HIS A 157 -7.22 -11.16 28.98
CA HIS A 157 -6.49 -12.43 28.95
C HIS A 157 -5.01 -12.30 29.36
N GLY A 158 -4.60 -11.15 29.93
CA GLY A 158 -3.24 -10.90 30.38
C GLY A 158 -2.23 -10.68 29.25
N VAL A 159 -2.69 -10.38 28.04
CA VAL A 159 -1.83 -10.16 26.86
C VAL A 159 -1.78 -8.65 26.52
N ASP A 160 -0.58 -8.07 26.48
CA ASP A 160 -0.38 -6.70 26.04
C ASP A 160 -0.07 -6.63 24.55
N ILE A 161 -0.51 -5.54 23.91
CA ILE A 161 -0.27 -5.25 22.51
C ILE A 161 0.60 -3.99 22.45
N ARG A 162 1.77 -4.11 21.82
CA ARG A 162 2.64 -2.97 21.53
C ARG A 162 2.05 -2.18 20.35
N VAL A 163 1.65 -0.96 20.63
CA VAL A 163 1.14 -0.04 19.61
C VAL A 163 2.22 0.96 19.27
N VAL A 164 2.47 1.16 17.96
CA VAL A 164 3.47 2.11 17.46
C VAL A 164 2.84 3.11 16.49
N ASP A 165 3.40 4.33 16.47
CA ASP A 165 3.04 5.41 15.56
C ASP A 165 4.22 6.38 15.41
N GLY A 166 4.29 7.08 14.27
CA GLY A 166 5.29 8.13 14.03
C GLY A 166 6.75 7.64 13.97
N LEU A 167 6.99 6.34 13.81
CA LEU A 167 8.33 5.78 13.70
C LEU A 167 8.95 6.09 12.34
N THR A 168 10.27 6.22 12.31
CA THR A 168 11.04 6.16 11.06
C THR A 168 10.96 4.76 10.45
N GLN A 169 11.29 4.63 9.17
CA GLN A 169 11.27 3.32 8.50
C GLN A 169 12.21 2.33 9.20
N ASP A 170 13.41 2.75 9.57
CA ASP A 170 14.40 1.88 10.25
C ASP A 170 13.90 1.39 11.63
N GLU A 171 13.21 2.26 12.37
CA GLU A 171 12.60 1.88 13.65
C GLU A 171 11.44 0.91 13.45
N LEU A 172 10.60 1.16 12.46
CA LEU A 172 9.46 0.30 12.13
C LEU A 172 9.91 -1.10 11.69
N ILE A 173 10.97 -1.19 10.88
CA ILE A 173 11.56 -2.48 10.48
C ILE A 173 12.01 -3.29 11.70
N LYS A 174 12.67 -2.66 12.68
CA LYS A 174 13.07 -3.34 13.92
C LYS A 174 11.87 -3.84 14.72
N GLU A 175 10.79 -3.06 14.75
CA GLU A 175 9.53 -3.49 15.40
C GLU A 175 8.91 -4.69 14.67
N TYR A 176 8.85 -4.68 13.32
CA TYR A 176 8.38 -5.83 12.55
C TYR A 176 9.24 -7.08 12.76
N GLN A 177 10.57 -6.93 12.75
CA GLN A 177 11.52 -8.04 12.98
C GLN A 177 11.41 -8.64 14.38
N ALA A 178 11.05 -7.82 15.38
CA ALA A 178 10.85 -8.27 16.75
C ALA A 178 9.44 -8.82 17.01
N ALA A 179 8.48 -8.56 16.13
CA ALA A 179 7.11 -9.03 16.29
C ALA A 179 6.96 -10.53 15.98
N ASP A 180 6.22 -11.22 16.81
CA ASP A 180 5.75 -12.59 16.55
C ASP A 180 4.43 -12.56 15.75
N ILE A 181 3.55 -11.61 16.11
CA ILE A 181 2.25 -11.40 15.47
C ILE A 181 2.09 -9.91 15.16
N PHE A 182 1.52 -9.58 14.00
CA PHE A 182 1.14 -8.22 13.60
C PHE A 182 -0.37 -8.12 13.41
N ILE A 183 -0.99 -7.10 14.02
CA ILE A 183 -2.43 -6.82 13.85
C ILE A 183 -2.64 -5.80 12.74
N ALA A 184 -3.36 -6.21 11.70
CA ALA A 184 -3.80 -5.36 10.61
C ALA A 184 -5.20 -4.80 10.89
N THR A 185 -5.32 -3.49 11.16
CA THR A 185 -6.62 -2.82 11.41
C THR A 185 -6.99 -1.80 10.32
N GLY A 186 -6.17 -1.68 9.28
CA GLY A 186 -6.40 -0.69 8.22
C GLY A 186 -7.53 -1.09 7.28
N TYR A 187 -8.61 -0.31 7.23
CA TYR A 187 -9.66 -0.39 6.20
C TYR A 187 -10.35 0.99 6.04
N PRO A 188 -10.90 1.31 4.85
CA PRO A 188 -10.62 0.67 3.56
C PRO A 188 -9.23 0.99 3.03
N GLU A 189 -8.63 0.08 2.27
CA GLU A 189 -7.29 0.20 1.69
C GLU A 189 -7.28 -0.10 0.19
N GLY A 190 -6.49 0.66 -0.57
CA GLY A 190 -6.22 0.36 -1.97
C GLY A 190 -5.09 -0.63 -2.17
N PHE A 191 -4.11 -0.62 -1.26
CA PHE A 191 -3.10 -1.65 -1.04
C PHE A 191 -2.51 -1.45 0.36
N SER A 192 -2.56 -2.49 1.18
CA SER A 192 -2.10 -2.38 2.57
C SER A 192 -0.64 -2.80 2.70
N LEU A 193 0.29 -1.84 2.77
CA LEU A 193 1.72 -2.10 2.93
C LEU A 193 2.08 -2.71 4.30
N PRO A 194 1.60 -2.20 5.45
CA PRO A 194 2.03 -2.68 6.76
C PRO A 194 1.89 -4.20 6.97
N PRO A 195 0.78 -4.88 6.61
CA PRO A 195 0.69 -6.33 6.76
C PRO A 195 1.68 -7.10 5.90
N ILE A 196 1.92 -6.70 4.64
CA ILE A 196 2.85 -7.40 3.76
C ILE A 196 4.31 -7.17 4.18
N GLU A 197 4.65 -5.98 4.71
CA GLU A 197 5.94 -5.67 5.32
C GLU A 197 6.19 -6.52 6.56
N ALA A 198 5.19 -6.66 7.43
CA ALA A 198 5.24 -7.51 8.61
C ALA A 198 5.42 -9.00 8.24
N MET A 199 4.69 -9.49 7.23
CA MET A 199 4.87 -10.85 6.70
C MET A 199 6.30 -11.05 6.17
N ALA A 200 6.85 -10.09 5.44
CA ALA A 200 8.21 -10.15 4.92
C ALA A 200 9.26 -10.18 6.03
N CYS A 201 9.01 -9.53 7.15
CA CYS A 201 9.84 -9.57 8.35
C CYS A 201 9.63 -10.84 9.19
N GLY A 202 8.67 -11.70 8.86
CA GLY A 202 8.41 -12.98 9.54
C GLY A 202 7.37 -12.91 10.65
N ALA A 203 6.61 -11.83 10.80
CA ALA A 203 5.47 -11.78 11.70
C ALA A 203 4.27 -12.53 11.10
N VAL A 204 3.46 -13.19 11.94
CA VAL A 204 2.16 -13.74 11.54
C VAL A 204 1.14 -12.60 11.52
N VAL A 205 0.40 -12.44 10.43
CA VAL A 205 -0.58 -11.37 10.31
C VAL A 205 -1.97 -11.85 10.72
N VAL A 206 -2.65 -11.03 11.53
CA VAL A 206 -4.04 -11.22 11.95
C VAL A 206 -4.80 -9.93 11.76
N GLY A 207 -6.02 -9.97 11.24
CA GLY A 207 -6.87 -8.79 11.20
C GLY A 207 -7.68 -8.62 9.92
N PHE A 208 -7.89 -7.38 9.53
CA PHE A 208 -8.73 -6.98 8.42
C PHE A 208 -7.93 -6.89 7.13
N THR A 209 -8.54 -7.29 6.00
CA THR A 209 -7.90 -7.15 4.68
C THR A 209 -7.98 -5.72 4.15
N GLY A 210 -8.99 -4.96 4.59
CA GLY A 210 -9.27 -3.62 4.10
C GLY A 210 -9.65 -3.58 2.61
N GLY A 211 -9.94 -4.72 2.01
CA GLY A 211 -10.18 -4.93 0.60
C GLY A 211 -8.94 -5.48 -0.12
N ALA A 212 -7.99 -4.65 -0.50
CA ALA A 212 -6.84 -5.12 -1.29
C ALA A 212 -5.88 -6.07 -0.55
N GLY A 213 -5.93 -6.13 0.78
CA GLY A 213 -5.21 -7.13 1.56
C GLY A 213 -5.63 -8.57 1.26
N GLU A 214 -6.82 -8.81 0.66
CA GLU A 214 -7.28 -10.14 0.25
C GLU A 214 -6.35 -10.81 -0.77
N GLU A 215 -5.53 -10.04 -1.48
CA GLU A 215 -4.58 -10.58 -2.47
C GLU A 215 -3.44 -11.38 -1.82
N PHE A 216 -3.15 -11.11 -0.55
CA PHE A 216 -2.04 -11.76 0.16
C PHE A 216 -2.39 -12.25 1.57
N MET A 217 -3.44 -11.74 2.21
CA MET A 217 -3.96 -12.22 3.49
C MET A 217 -5.04 -13.29 3.24
N ILE A 218 -4.62 -14.52 2.99
CA ILE A 218 -5.52 -15.66 2.73
C ILE A 218 -5.77 -16.38 4.05
N HIS A 219 -7.04 -16.39 4.49
CA HIS A 219 -7.42 -16.96 5.79
C HIS A 219 -6.94 -18.40 5.97
N GLN A 220 -6.34 -18.69 7.14
CA GLN A 220 -5.75 -19.97 7.53
C GLN A 220 -4.60 -20.47 6.61
N GLN A 221 -4.14 -19.65 5.66
CA GLN A 221 -2.99 -19.99 4.84
C GLN A 221 -1.84 -19.01 5.11
N THR A 222 -2.01 -17.73 4.79
CA THR A 222 -0.96 -16.70 4.93
C THR A 222 -1.23 -15.73 6.07
N ALA A 223 -2.46 -15.70 6.59
CA ALA A 223 -2.93 -14.86 7.68
C ALA A 223 -4.14 -15.49 8.40
N LEU A 224 -4.53 -14.94 9.56
CA LEU A 224 -5.86 -15.13 10.10
C LEU A 224 -6.69 -13.88 9.86
N VAL A 225 -7.69 -13.98 9.00
CA VAL A 225 -8.49 -12.86 8.53
C VAL A 225 -9.83 -12.82 9.28
N ALA A 226 -10.25 -11.61 9.63
CA ALA A 226 -11.60 -11.28 10.10
C ALA A 226 -12.24 -10.25 9.15
N ASP A 227 -13.55 -10.16 9.13
CA ASP A 227 -14.28 -9.12 8.40
C ASP A 227 -13.92 -7.73 8.95
N ASP A 228 -13.89 -6.71 8.09
CA ASP A 228 -13.53 -5.35 8.47
C ASP A 228 -14.43 -4.85 9.62
N GLY A 229 -13.80 -4.51 10.75
CA GLY A 229 -14.48 -4.08 11.98
C GLY A 229 -14.88 -5.22 12.95
N ASP A 230 -14.74 -6.49 12.58
CA ASP A 230 -15.00 -7.62 13.51
C ASP A 230 -13.83 -7.82 14.46
N THR A 231 -13.77 -6.98 15.47
CA THR A 231 -12.72 -7.01 16.51
C THR A 231 -12.76 -8.28 17.36
N GLN A 232 -13.93 -8.91 17.52
CA GLN A 232 -14.08 -10.11 18.32
C GLN A 232 -13.43 -11.31 17.64
N SER A 233 -13.59 -11.47 16.33
CA SER A 233 -12.90 -12.49 15.55
C SER A 233 -11.38 -12.29 15.60
N VAL A 234 -10.89 -11.04 15.54
CA VAL A 234 -9.44 -10.76 15.70
C VAL A 234 -8.94 -11.24 17.07
N ILE A 235 -9.65 -10.95 18.16
CA ILE A 235 -9.30 -11.40 19.51
C ILE A 235 -9.24 -12.94 19.57
N THR A 236 -10.24 -13.62 19.01
CA THR A 236 -10.30 -15.09 18.95
C THR A 236 -9.11 -15.66 18.18
N HIS A 237 -8.77 -15.07 17.03
CA HIS A 237 -7.62 -15.49 16.20
C HIS A 237 -6.28 -15.27 16.94
N LEU A 238 -6.12 -14.16 17.65
CA LEU A 238 -4.92 -13.91 18.47
C LEU A 238 -4.76 -14.97 19.56
N GLN A 239 -5.84 -15.32 20.27
CA GLN A 239 -5.84 -16.37 21.28
C GLN A 239 -5.51 -17.74 20.69
N MET A 240 -5.98 -18.02 19.48
CA MET A 240 -5.67 -19.25 18.75
C MET A 240 -4.17 -19.36 18.46
N LEU A 241 -3.55 -18.30 17.91
CA LEU A 241 -2.12 -18.28 17.60
C LEU A 241 -1.21 -18.35 18.84
N ILE A 242 -1.65 -17.79 19.97
CA ILE A 242 -0.91 -17.88 21.23
C ILE A 242 -0.89 -19.32 21.73
N LYS A 243 -1.97 -20.08 21.52
CA LYS A 243 -2.12 -21.47 22.04
C LYS A 243 -1.59 -22.51 21.06
N ASP A 244 -1.64 -22.26 19.76
CA ASP A 244 -1.27 -23.21 18.71
C ASP A 244 -0.01 -22.73 17.95
N SER A 245 1.15 -23.18 18.45
CA SER A 245 2.44 -22.85 17.83
C SER A 245 2.62 -23.52 16.46
N ILE A 246 1.98 -24.66 16.22
CA ILE A 246 2.07 -25.37 14.94
C ILE A 246 1.36 -24.57 13.86
N LEU A 247 0.12 -24.17 14.09
CA LEU A 247 -0.66 -23.32 13.19
C LEU A 247 0.07 -22.00 12.95
N LYS A 248 0.62 -21.38 14.03
CA LYS A 248 1.36 -20.12 13.93
C LYS A 248 2.56 -20.23 12.97
N GLU A 249 3.37 -21.28 13.07
CA GLU A 249 4.54 -21.45 12.20
C GLU A 249 4.16 -21.86 10.76
N GLN A 250 3.06 -22.58 10.56
CA GLN A 250 2.53 -22.85 9.23
C GLN A 250 2.13 -21.56 8.51
N ILE A 251 1.32 -20.71 9.17
CA ILE A 251 0.89 -19.42 8.61
C ILE A 251 2.10 -18.50 8.38
N ARG A 252 3.06 -18.47 9.30
CA ARG A 252 4.31 -17.70 9.14
C ARG A 252 5.06 -18.08 7.88
N THR A 253 5.25 -19.38 7.66
CA THR A 253 5.98 -19.90 6.52
C THR A 253 5.32 -19.52 5.20
N GLU A 254 4.01 -19.71 5.10
CA GLU A 254 3.27 -19.35 3.88
C GLU A 254 3.14 -17.83 3.72
N GLY A 255 3.00 -17.06 4.80
CA GLY A 255 3.02 -15.60 4.77
C GLY A 255 4.35 -15.03 4.26
N LEU A 256 5.47 -15.55 4.75
CA LEU A 256 6.81 -15.20 4.25
C LEU A 256 6.97 -15.49 2.76
N LYS A 257 6.51 -16.67 2.32
CA LYS A 257 6.55 -17.06 0.91
C LYS A 257 5.70 -16.13 0.06
N LYS A 258 4.49 -15.80 0.54
CA LYS A 258 3.57 -14.89 -0.15
C LYS A 258 4.14 -13.48 -0.27
N ALA A 259 4.75 -12.94 0.79
CA ALA A 259 5.35 -11.61 0.77
C ALA A 259 6.46 -11.46 -0.28
N ARG A 260 7.22 -12.53 -0.58
CA ARG A 260 8.27 -12.54 -1.62
C ARG A 260 7.72 -12.35 -3.04
N GLU A 261 6.42 -12.53 -3.25
CA GLU A 261 5.78 -12.26 -4.54
C GLU A 261 5.62 -10.75 -4.81
N TYR A 262 5.83 -9.90 -3.80
CA TYR A 262 5.60 -8.45 -3.84
C TYR A 262 6.92 -7.65 -3.76
N GLY A 263 8.00 -8.16 -4.36
CA GLY A 263 9.28 -7.45 -4.40
C GLY A 263 9.26 -6.22 -5.32
N LEU A 264 10.04 -5.18 -4.95
CA LEU A 264 10.21 -3.97 -5.77
C LEU A 264 10.77 -4.24 -7.16
N ASP A 265 11.49 -5.34 -7.35
CA ASP A 265 12.01 -5.77 -8.65
C ASP A 265 10.88 -6.04 -9.65
N LYS A 266 9.82 -6.73 -9.23
CA LYS A 266 8.63 -6.98 -10.06
C LYS A 266 7.92 -5.67 -10.42
N LEU A 267 7.71 -4.80 -9.43
CA LEU A 267 7.12 -3.49 -9.68
C LEU A 267 7.97 -2.68 -10.66
N GLN A 268 9.29 -2.70 -10.54
CA GLN A 268 10.19 -2.00 -11.47
C GLN A 268 10.08 -2.54 -12.89
N ILE A 269 10.03 -3.85 -13.07
CA ILE A 269 9.82 -4.48 -14.40
C ILE A 269 8.51 -4.01 -15.02
N ASN A 270 7.41 -4.06 -14.26
CA ASN A 270 6.09 -3.68 -14.75
C ASN A 270 6.01 -2.17 -15.09
N LEU A 271 6.57 -1.31 -14.23
CA LEU A 271 6.64 0.12 -14.48
C LEU A 271 7.46 0.42 -15.75
N THR A 272 8.61 -0.23 -15.90
CA THR A 272 9.46 -0.02 -17.08
C THR A 272 8.73 -0.44 -18.36
N ALA A 273 8.11 -1.60 -18.37
CA ALA A 273 7.34 -2.08 -19.53
C ALA A 273 6.16 -1.16 -19.87
N PHE A 274 5.47 -0.66 -18.85
CA PHE A 274 4.34 0.26 -19.03
C PHE A 274 4.79 1.57 -19.68
N TYR A 275 5.82 2.22 -19.16
CA TYR A 275 6.30 3.50 -19.70
C TYR A 275 6.98 3.34 -21.07
N GLN A 276 7.67 2.23 -21.33
CA GLN A 276 8.17 1.91 -22.69
C GLN A 276 7.04 1.83 -23.71
N LYS A 277 5.92 1.20 -23.36
CA LYS A 277 4.74 1.11 -24.22
C LYS A 277 4.14 2.51 -24.51
N LEU A 278 4.12 3.39 -23.51
CA LEU A 278 3.60 4.76 -23.68
C LEU A 278 4.53 5.61 -24.55
N SER A 279 5.84 5.53 -24.37
CA SER A 279 6.82 6.30 -25.15
C SER A 279 6.92 5.87 -26.62
N ASN A 280 6.34 4.72 -26.98
CA ASN A 280 6.29 4.22 -28.37
C ASN A 280 4.94 4.49 -29.07
N LYS A 281 3.98 5.14 -28.41
CA LYS A 281 2.72 5.60 -28.99
C LYS A 281 2.89 6.97 -29.60
#